data_672b5b0d33a4f73f23582f441f94da6a
#
_entry.id   672b5b0d33a4f73f23582f441f94da6a
#
_cell.length_a   1.000
_cell.length_b   1.000
_cell.length_c   1.000
_cell.angle_alpha   90.00
_cell.angle_beta   90.00
_cell.angle_gamma   90.00
#
_symmetry.space_group_name_H-M   'P 1'
#
loop_
_entity.id
_entity.type
_entity.pdbx_description
1 polymer ?
#
loop_
_entity_poly.entity_id
_entity_poly.type
_entity_poly.pdbx_seq_one_letter_code
_entity_poly.pdbx_strand_id
1 'polypeptide(L)'
;RFDAIVDAEDDLELFEPCRSELLDHGERTTRAVVLFHGLTNCPVQFDEFAREMYDTGANVLILRAPHHGLANAQGDGVGGVGKVGSLSAQELRDFADDAVDIAAGLGDEVGVLGLSMGGVLALWTGEFRDDVDRVVAVAPAVSIPRVPHFLTTAFVNVGNRLPNFSLSSPGVELDHAYAGESTGALAAMFLLARAVGNEAPRGTAAAREVTVVLNPDDNQVDNGEVKDLVGRWSDADGTVDVVEFPATGLPHDVIDPGQPAGDVDTVYPILLELLAGDEPAS
;
A
#
# COMPACT_ATOMS: atom_id res chain seq x y z
N ARG A 1 -20.07 -4.88 -6.06
CA ARG A 1 -19.04 -3.87 -6.38
C ARG A 1 -17.78 -4.52 -6.97
N PHE A 2 -17.25 -5.57 -6.35
CA PHE A 2 -16.06 -6.27 -6.86
C PHE A 2 -16.24 -6.77 -8.29
N ASP A 3 -17.38 -7.41 -8.60
CA ASP A 3 -17.69 -7.90 -9.95
C ASP A 3 -17.62 -6.78 -11.00
N ALA A 4 -18.05 -5.57 -10.66
CA ALA A 4 -17.96 -4.43 -11.57
C ALA A 4 -16.51 -3.96 -11.82
N ILE A 5 -15.60 -4.18 -10.88
CA ILE A 5 -14.17 -3.93 -11.07
C ILE A 5 -13.59 -4.98 -12.02
N VAL A 6 -13.90 -6.25 -11.78
CA VAL A 6 -13.46 -7.35 -12.66
C VAL A 6 -13.98 -7.18 -14.07
N ASP A 7 -15.27 -6.84 -14.24
CA ASP A 7 -15.87 -6.55 -15.55
C ASP A 7 -15.14 -5.41 -16.27
N ALA A 8 -14.75 -4.36 -15.54
CA ALA A 8 -14.00 -3.25 -16.12
C ALA A 8 -12.54 -3.63 -16.46
N GLU A 9 -11.96 -4.58 -15.73
CA GLU A 9 -10.64 -5.13 -16.02
C GLU A 9 -10.62 -6.01 -17.27
N ASP A 10 -11.73 -6.67 -17.60
CA ASP A 10 -11.84 -7.49 -18.81
C ASP A 10 -11.74 -6.68 -20.11
N ASP A 11 -12.01 -5.39 -20.03
CA ASP A 11 -11.83 -4.44 -21.15
C ASP A 11 -10.36 -3.96 -21.31
N LEU A 12 -9.45 -4.39 -20.43
CA LEU A 12 -8.06 -3.97 -20.41
C LEU A 12 -7.11 -5.09 -20.85
N GLU A 13 -6.04 -4.72 -21.53
CA GLU A 13 -4.93 -5.63 -21.80
C GLU A 13 -4.04 -5.72 -20.54
N LEU A 14 -4.42 -6.57 -19.59
CA LEU A 14 -3.68 -6.78 -18.36
C LEU A 14 -2.66 -7.92 -18.51
N PHE A 15 -1.56 -7.80 -17.79
CA PHE A 15 -0.75 -8.94 -17.43
C PHE A 15 -1.53 -9.75 -16.41
N GLU A 16 -1.89 -10.97 -16.75
CA GLU A 16 -2.90 -11.78 -16.01
C GLU A 16 -2.66 -11.86 -14.50
N PRO A 17 -1.41 -12.06 -14.01
CA PRO A 17 -1.15 -12.05 -12.57
C PRO A 17 -1.45 -10.72 -11.86
N CYS A 18 -1.64 -9.63 -12.60
CA CYS A 18 -1.92 -8.31 -12.05
C CYS A 18 -3.41 -7.97 -11.92
N ARG A 19 -4.31 -8.94 -12.10
CA ARG A 19 -5.74 -8.73 -11.89
C ARG A 19 -6.07 -8.53 -10.41
N SER A 20 -7.15 -7.79 -10.17
CA SER A 20 -7.73 -7.70 -8.83
C SER A 20 -8.23 -9.08 -8.37
N GLU A 21 -8.01 -9.41 -7.11
CA GLU A 21 -8.38 -10.70 -6.52
C GLU A 21 -9.21 -10.51 -5.25
N LEU A 22 -10.18 -11.40 -5.06
CA LEU A 22 -10.94 -11.54 -3.82
C LEU A 22 -10.89 -13.01 -3.39
N LEU A 23 -10.27 -13.27 -2.25
CA LEU A 23 -10.34 -14.54 -1.55
C LEU A 23 -11.52 -14.48 -0.58
N ASP A 24 -12.61 -15.15 -0.94
CA ASP A 24 -13.91 -15.05 -0.24
C ASP A 24 -14.36 -16.43 0.29
N HIS A 25 -14.68 -16.51 1.57
CA HIS A 25 -15.27 -17.70 2.20
C HIS A 25 -16.75 -17.94 1.80
N GLY A 26 -17.31 -17.07 0.96
CA GLY A 26 -18.71 -17.14 0.53
C GLY A 26 -19.70 -16.62 1.54
N GLU A 27 -19.22 -16.04 2.63
CA GLU A 27 -20.02 -15.41 3.68
C GLU A 27 -19.25 -14.25 4.32
N ARG A 28 -19.95 -13.39 5.04
CA ARG A 28 -19.34 -12.36 5.87
C ARG A 28 -18.59 -13.00 7.03
N THR A 29 -17.32 -12.68 7.15
CA THR A 29 -16.43 -13.20 8.20
C THR A 29 -16.26 -12.20 9.34
N THR A 30 -15.63 -12.61 10.43
CA THR A 30 -15.25 -11.69 11.51
C THR A 30 -14.37 -10.57 11.01
N ARG A 31 -13.50 -10.84 10.02
CA ARG A 31 -12.54 -9.87 9.49
C ARG A 31 -12.48 -9.90 7.98
N ALA A 32 -12.46 -8.71 7.36
CA ALA A 32 -12.06 -8.54 5.97
C ALA A 32 -10.78 -7.69 5.91
N VAL A 33 -9.85 -8.05 5.03
CA VAL A 33 -8.56 -7.36 4.90
C VAL A 33 -8.37 -6.85 3.49
N VAL A 34 -8.02 -5.58 3.36
CA VAL A 34 -7.60 -4.94 2.11
C VAL A 34 -6.08 -4.92 2.04
N LEU A 35 -5.51 -5.34 0.92
CA LEU A 35 -4.08 -5.31 0.66
C LEU A 35 -3.76 -4.34 -0.48
N PHE A 36 -2.94 -3.32 -0.22
CA PHE A 36 -2.53 -2.30 -1.18
C PHE A 36 -1.09 -2.49 -1.62
N HIS A 37 -0.88 -2.79 -2.89
CA HIS A 37 0.44 -3.01 -3.48
C HIS A 37 1.28 -1.73 -3.63
N GLY A 38 2.59 -1.89 -3.85
CA GLY A 38 3.54 -0.81 -4.08
C GLY A 38 3.41 -0.15 -5.46
N LEU A 39 4.02 1.03 -5.62
CA LEU A 39 3.95 1.83 -6.86
C LEU A 39 4.51 1.11 -8.08
N THR A 40 5.53 0.31 -7.89
CA THR A 40 6.23 -0.40 -8.97
C THR A 40 5.75 -1.85 -9.13
N ASN A 41 4.63 -2.21 -8.50
CA ASN A 41 4.13 -3.57 -8.47
C ASN A 41 2.64 -3.65 -8.84
N CYS A 42 2.00 -4.78 -8.64
CA CYS A 42 0.58 -5.02 -8.87
C CYS A 42 0.05 -6.09 -7.88
N PRO A 43 -1.22 -6.48 -7.89
CA PRO A 43 -1.83 -7.37 -6.90
C PRO A 43 -1.03 -8.63 -6.57
N VAL A 44 -0.39 -9.28 -7.53
CA VAL A 44 0.40 -10.50 -7.31
C VAL A 44 1.52 -10.35 -6.27
N GLN A 45 1.96 -9.13 -5.97
CA GLN A 45 2.89 -8.86 -4.88
C GLN A 45 2.44 -9.47 -3.56
N PHE A 46 1.14 -9.53 -3.34
CA PHE A 46 0.52 -10.01 -2.11
C PHE A 46 -0.01 -11.44 -2.17
N ASP A 47 0.11 -12.13 -3.28
CA ASP A 47 -0.52 -13.44 -3.52
C ASP A 47 -0.30 -14.47 -2.40
N GLU A 48 0.95 -14.62 -1.95
CA GLU A 48 1.30 -15.59 -0.91
C GLU A 48 0.79 -15.12 0.45
N PHE A 49 1.04 -13.87 0.81
CA PHE A 49 0.55 -13.29 2.06
C PHE A 49 -0.98 -13.32 2.17
N ALA A 50 -1.67 -13.04 1.05
CA ALA A 50 -3.13 -13.06 1.02
C ALA A 50 -3.70 -14.45 1.31
N ARG A 51 -3.04 -15.52 0.81
CA ARG A 51 -3.46 -16.90 1.11
C ARG A 51 -3.26 -17.24 2.58
N GLU A 52 -2.12 -16.85 3.16
CA GLU A 52 -1.91 -17.05 4.60
C GLU A 52 -2.95 -16.26 5.43
N MET A 53 -3.26 -15.02 5.04
CA MET A 53 -4.30 -14.23 5.71
C MET A 53 -5.69 -14.87 5.55
N TYR A 54 -6.03 -15.37 4.37
CA TYR A 54 -7.28 -16.09 4.11
C TYR A 54 -7.38 -17.36 4.96
N ASP A 55 -6.29 -18.11 5.12
CA ASP A 55 -6.25 -19.32 5.96
C ASP A 55 -6.50 -19.02 7.44
N THR A 56 -6.39 -17.77 7.90
CA THR A 56 -6.83 -17.34 9.24
C THR A 56 -8.35 -17.19 9.37
N GLY A 57 -9.09 -17.32 8.28
CA GLY A 57 -10.55 -17.16 8.25
C GLY A 57 -11.03 -15.75 7.85
N ALA A 58 -10.14 -14.88 7.39
CA ALA A 58 -10.51 -13.55 6.89
C ALA A 58 -10.90 -13.61 5.40
N ASN A 59 -11.84 -12.78 4.96
CA ASN A 59 -11.98 -12.45 3.55
C ASN A 59 -10.86 -11.45 3.17
N VAL A 60 -10.21 -11.65 2.01
CA VAL A 60 -9.06 -10.84 1.61
C VAL A 60 -9.28 -10.24 0.23
N LEU A 61 -9.12 -8.93 0.13
CA LEU A 61 -9.30 -8.15 -1.08
C LEU A 61 -7.98 -7.53 -1.52
N ILE A 62 -7.54 -7.84 -2.74
CA ILE A 62 -6.37 -7.23 -3.38
C ILE A 62 -6.84 -6.54 -4.65
N LEU A 63 -6.95 -5.23 -4.65
CA LEU A 63 -7.33 -4.48 -5.84
C LEU A 63 -6.11 -3.98 -6.61
N ARG A 64 -6.22 -4.02 -7.92
CA ARG A 64 -5.25 -3.41 -8.82
C ARG A 64 -5.40 -1.88 -8.82
N ALA A 65 -4.37 -1.17 -8.42
CA ALA A 65 -4.38 0.29 -8.44
C ALA A 65 -4.57 0.84 -9.87
N PRO A 66 -5.20 2.01 -10.03
CA PRO A 66 -5.43 2.62 -11.34
C PRO A 66 -4.14 2.71 -12.16
N HIS A 67 -4.23 2.40 -13.45
CA HIS A 67 -3.13 2.41 -14.43
C HIS A 67 -2.03 1.37 -14.23
N HIS A 68 -2.09 0.54 -13.20
CA HIS A 68 -1.13 -0.55 -12.95
C HIS A 68 -1.50 -1.83 -13.71
N GLY A 69 -0.55 -2.76 -13.81
CA GLY A 69 -0.77 -4.12 -14.30
C GLY A 69 -1.06 -4.26 -15.79
N LEU A 70 -0.95 -3.21 -16.60
CA LEU A 70 -1.13 -3.30 -18.05
C LEU A 70 0.00 -4.12 -18.66
N ALA A 71 -0.33 -5.07 -19.54
CA ALA A 71 0.64 -5.93 -20.19
C ALA A 71 1.60 -5.14 -21.11
N ASN A 72 2.81 -5.66 -21.25
CA ASN A 72 3.74 -5.21 -22.28
C ASN A 72 3.28 -5.70 -23.67
N ALA A 73 3.99 -5.28 -24.72
CA ALA A 73 3.63 -5.64 -26.11
C ALA A 73 3.73 -7.15 -26.41
N GLN A 74 4.43 -7.92 -25.58
CA GLN A 74 4.59 -9.37 -25.69
C GLN A 74 3.54 -10.13 -24.86
N GLY A 75 2.97 -9.50 -23.83
CA GLY A 75 2.00 -10.11 -22.92
C GLY A 75 2.61 -10.99 -21.83
N ASP A 76 3.93 -11.01 -21.70
CA ASP A 76 4.69 -11.83 -20.75
C ASP A 76 5.18 -11.07 -19.50
N GLY A 77 4.73 -9.85 -19.32
CA GLY A 77 5.02 -9.00 -18.15
C GLY A 77 4.29 -7.67 -18.23
N VAL A 78 4.48 -6.83 -17.20
CA VAL A 78 3.91 -5.47 -17.18
C VAL A 78 4.61 -4.57 -18.19
N GLY A 79 3.86 -3.60 -18.71
CA GLY A 79 4.34 -2.60 -19.65
C GLY A 79 5.21 -1.51 -19.01
N GLY A 80 5.59 -0.54 -19.82
CA GLY A 80 6.39 0.58 -19.32
C GLY A 80 5.61 1.51 -18.37
N VAL A 81 6.32 2.15 -17.46
CA VAL A 81 5.79 3.06 -16.42
C VAL A 81 5.04 4.30 -16.95
N GLY A 82 5.04 4.52 -18.26
CA GLY A 82 4.43 5.71 -18.87
C GLY A 82 2.93 5.83 -18.59
N LYS A 83 2.21 4.72 -18.50
CA LYS A 83 0.77 4.72 -18.20
C LYS A 83 0.48 5.01 -16.72
N VAL A 84 1.28 4.47 -15.82
CA VAL A 84 1.23 4.77 -14.39
C VAL A 84 1.44 6.27 -14.12
N GLY A 85 2.15 6.95 -15.01
CA GLY A 85 2.40 8.38 -14.93
C GLY A 85 1.18 9.29 -15.06
N SER A 86 0.04 8.78 -15.47
CA SER A 86 -1.23 9.53 -15.47
C SER A 86 -1.99 9.44 -14.14
N LEU A 87 -1.49 8.64 -13.19
CA LEU A 87 -2.08 8.47 -11.87
C LEU A 87 -2.22 9.81 -11.14
N SER A 88 -3.35 10.04 -10.52
CA SER A 88 -3.64 11.23 -9.72
C SER A 88 -3.90 10.87 -8.26
N ALA A 89 -3.67 11.82 -7.35
CA ALA A 89 -3.99 11.64 -5.93
C ALA A 89 -5.49 11.43 -5.70
N GLN A 90 -6.34 11.96 -6.58
CA GLN A 90 -7.78 11.75 -6.51
C GLN A 90 -8.13 10.28 -6.82
N GLU A 91 -7.56 9.70 -7.88
CA GLU A 91 -7.76 8.29 -8.23
C GLU A 91 -7.25 7.35 -7.14
N LEU A 92 -6.11 7.67 -6.52
CA LEU A 92 -5.60 6.89 -5.38
C LEU A 92 -6.54 6.93 -4.18
N ARG A 93 -7.11 8.11 -3.88
CA ARG A 93 -8.09 8.26 -2.81
C ARG A 93 -9.37 7.47 -3.11
N ASP A 94 -9.94 7.66 -4.30
CA ASP A 94 -11.18 7.01 -4.70
C ASP A 94 -10.99 5.48 -4.73
N PHE A 95 -9.82 5.01 -5.16
CA PHE A 95 -9.41 3.61 -5.12
C PHE A 95 -9.37 3.05 -3.68
N ALA A 96 -8.79 3.79 -2.73
CA ALA A 96 -8.75 3.38 -1.34
C ALA A 96 -10.15 3.37 -0.70
N ASP A 97 -10.98 4.38 -1.00
CA ASP A 97 -12.38 4.44 -0.56
C ASP A 97 -13.18 3.24 -1.08
N ASP A 98 -13.09 2.94 -2.37
CA ASP A 98 -13.81 1.81 -2.98
C ASP A 98 -13.37 0.46 -2.38
N ALA A 99 -12.07 0.29 -2.10
CA ALA A 99 -11.54 -0.93 -1.48
C ALA A 99 -12.10 -1.14 -0.07
N VAL A 100 -12.09 -0.10 0.77
CA VAL A 100 -12.66 -0.15 2.13
C VAL A 100 -14.17 -0.39 2.09
N ASP A 101 -14.90 0.28 1.19
CA ASP A 101 -16.33 0.09 1.00
C ASP A 101 -16.71 -1.35 0.60
N ILE A 102 -15.85 -2.03 -0.17
CA ILE A 102 -16.04 -3.45 -0.51
C ILE A 102 -15.78 -4.31 0.73
N ALA A 103 -14.65 -4.08 1.42
CA ALA A 103 -14.26 -4.86 2.60
C ALA A 103 -15.26 -4.74 3.73
N ALA A 104 -15.86 -3.56 3.95
CA ALA A 104 -16.92 -3.34 4.93
C ALA A 104 -18.17 -4.21 4.69
N GLY A 105 -18.38 -4.69 3.46
CA GLY A 105 -19.41 -5.68 3.12
C GLY A 105 -19.00 -7.13 3.39
N LEU A 106 -17.72 -7.42 3.54
CA LEU A 106 -17.14 -8.76 3.62
C LEU A 106 -16.76 -9.20 5.04
N GLY A 107 -16.55 -8.25 5.96
CA GLY A 107 -16.17 -8.55 7.36
C GLY A 107 -16.88 -7.67 8.36
N ASP A 108 -16.90 -8.11 9.63
CA ASP A 108 -17.39 -7.30 10.74
C ASP A 108 -16.35 -6.27 11.19
N GLU A 109 -15.08 -6.60 11.07
CA GLU A 109 -13.93 -5.71 11.23
C GLU A 109 -13.22 -5.55 9.90
N VAL A 110 -12.74 -4.34 9.60
CA VAL A 110 -11.97 -4.03 8.40
C VAL A 110 -10.51 -3.76 8.76
N GLY A 111 -9.63 -4.62 8.26
CA GLY A 111 -8.18 -4.44 8.30
C GLY A 111 -7.66 -3.89 6.97
N VAL A 112 -6.64 -3.07 7.02
CA VAL A 112 -5.95 -2.56 5.83
C VAL A 112 -4.44 -2.74 6.01
N LEU A 113 -3.79 -3.35 5.02
CA LEU A 113 -2.33 -3.41 4.96
C LEU A 113 -1.84 -2.91 3.61
N GLY A 114 -0.76 -2.17 3.60
CA GLY A 114 -0.13 -1.72 2.36
C GLY A 114 1.36 -1.51 2.48
N LEU A 115 2.07 -1.72 1.38
CA LEU A 115 3.51 -1.52 1.27
C LEU A 115 3.83 -0.28 0.44
N SER A 116 4.76 0.56 0.89
CA SER A 116 5.29 1.70 0.10
C SER A 116 4.18 2.68 -0.30
N MET A 117 3.80 2.78 -1.59
CA MET A 117 2.60 3.51 -2.02
C MET A 117 1.36 2.95 -1.33
N GLY A 118 1.23 1.63 -1.26
CA GLY A 118 0.16 0.98 -0.50
C GLY A 118 0.18 1.36 0.98
N GLY A 119 1.36 1.55 1.58
CA GLY A 119 1.53 2.06 2.92
C GLY A 119 0.99 3.49 3.08
N VAL A 120 1.16 4.35 2.07
CA VAL A 120 0.54 5.69 2.06
C VAL A 120 -0.98 5.60 1.94
N LEU A 121 -1.51 4.67 1.13
CA LEU A 121 -2.95 4.41 1.04
C LEU A 121 -3.51 3.91 2.37
N ALA A 122 -2.80 2.99 3.04
CA ALA A 122 -3.17 2.50 4.36
C ALA A 122 -3.20 3.63 5.41
N LEU A 123 -2.18 4.49 5.43
CA LEU A 123 -2.17 5.68 6.30
C LEU A 123 -3.32 6.63 5.99
N TRP A 124 -3.65 6.80 4.70
CA TRP A 124 -4.77 7.64 4.31
C TRP A 124 -6.11 7.07 4.79
N THR A 125 -6.35 5.76 4.64
CA THR A 125 -7.55 5.13 5.19
C THR A 125 -7.61 5.26 6.71
N GLY A 126 -6.48 5.09 7.40
CA GLY A 126 -6.39 5.28 8.84
C GLY A 126 -6.74 6.69 9.31
N GLU A 127 -6.38 7.71 8.54
CA GLU A 127 -6.67 9.11 8.89
C GLU A 127 -8.12 9.51 8.59
N PHE A 128 -8.73 9.00 7.50
CA PHE A 128 -9.98 9.55 6.97
C PHE A 128 -11.19 8.60 7.03
N ARG A 129 -11.00 7.31 7.42
CA ARG A 129 -12.06 6.31 7.44
C ARG A 129 -12.29 5.78 8.86
N ASP A 130 -13.44 6.09 9.43
CA ASP A 130 -13.87 5.65 10.77
C ASP A 130 -14.48 4.23 10.79
N ASP A 131 -14.65 3.62 9.63
CA ASP A 131 -15.07 2.24 9.42
C ASP A 131 -13.88 1.28 9.18
N VAL A 132 -12.66 1.73 9.38
CA VAL A 132 -11.44 0.91 9.42
C VAL A 132 -11.04 0.64 10.86
N ASP A 133 -10.91 -0.64 11.22
CA ASP A 133 -10.53 -1.06 12.57
C ASP A 133 -9.01 -1.07 12.75
N ARG A 134 -8.28 -1.62 11.78
CA ARG A 134 -6.82 -1.80 11.85
C ARG A 134 -6.12 -1.36 10.58
N VAL A 135 -5.04 -0.64 10.76
CA VAL A 135 -4.15 -0.23 9.67
C VAL A 135 -2.73 -0.70 9.95
N VAL A 136 -2.13 -1.37 8.98
CA VAL A 136 -0.73 -1.77 8.98
C VAL A 136 -0.04 -1.14 7.77
N ALA A 137 0.69 -0.06 7.99
CA ALA A 137 1.42 0.64 6.93
C ALA A 137 2.90 0.21 6.93
N VAL A 138 3.27 -0.62 5.95
CA VAL A 138 4.63 -1.16 5.82
C VAL A 138 5.47 -0.23 4.96
N ALA A 139 6.60 0.24 5.49
CA ALA A 139 7.54 1.12 4.80
C ALA A 139 6.85 2.22 3.95
N PRO A 140 5.93 3.02 4.54
CA PRO A 140 5.13 3.97 3.77
C PRO A 140 6.00 5.05 3.14
N ALA A 141 5.86 5.26 1.83
CA ALA A 141 6.67 6.21 1.07
C ALA A 141 6.16 7.66 1.24
N VAL A 142 6.34 8.24 2.43
CA VAL A 142 5.85 9.58 2.76
C VAL A 142 6.71 10.73 2.25
N SER A 143 7.96 10.45 1.89
CA SER A 143 8.92 11.44 1.38
C SER A 143 9.93 10.81 0.42
N ILE A 144 10.67 11.66 -0.30
CA ILE A 144 11.79 11.22 -1.15
C ILE A 144 13.03 11.08 -0.27
N PRO A 145 13.67 9.89 -0.18
CA PRO A 145 14.86 9.68 0.64
C PRO A 145 15.98 10.67 0.31
N ARG A 146 16.63 11.18 1.33
CA ARG A 146 17.77 12.12 1.23
C ARG A 146 17.44 13.46 0.55
N VAL A 147 16.15 13.73 0.29
CA VAL A 147 15.69 15.02 -0.24
C VAL A 147 15.03 15.80 0.90
N PRO A 148 15.51 17.01 1.22
CA PRO A 148 14.89 17.82 2.26
C PRO A 148 13.38 18.03 2.03
N HIS A 149 12.59 17.95 3.08
CA HIS A 149 11.13 18.03 3.05
C HIS A 149 10.59 19.21 2.22
N PHE A 150 11.22 20.40 2.28
CA PHE A 150 10.78 21.56 1.49
C PHE A 150 10.93 21.37 -0.02
N LEU A 151 11.92 20.57 -0.47
CA LEU A 151 12.11 20.22 -1.88
C LEU A 151 11.09 19.16 -2.33
N THR A 152 10.78 18.18 -1.49
CA THR A 152 9.68 17.24 -1.73
C THR A 152 8.36 18.01 -1.85
N THR A 153 8.10 18.97 -0.96
CA THR A 153 6.93 19.86 -1.05
C THR A 153 6.90 20.66 -2.35
N ALA A 154 8.04 21.21 -2.78
CA ALA A 154 8.13 21.94 -4.04
C ALA A 154 7.89 21.01 -5.25
N PHE A 155 8.46 19.80 -5.25
CA PHE A 155 8.22 18.78 -6.27
C PHE A 155 6.75 18.42 -6.37
N VAL A 156 6.09 18.14 -5.26
CA VAL A 156 4.65 17.82 -5.19
C VAL A 156 3.79 18.94 -5.79
N ASN A 157 4.08 20.18 -5.47
CA ASN A 157 3.30 21.33 -5.95
C ASN A 157 3.47 21.60 -7.46
N VAL A 158 4.58 21.21 -8.05
CA VAL A 158 4.94 21.49 -9.44
C VAL A 158 4.89 20.22 -10.29
N GLY A 159 5.14 19.04 -9.71
CA GLY A 159 5.27 17.77 -10.40
C GLY A 159 4.07 17.43 -11.28
N ASN A 160 2.85 17.65 -10.80
CA ASN A 160 1.62 17.45 -11.55
C ASN A 160 1.44 18.40 -12.76
N ARG A 161 2.28 19.41 -12.91
CA ARG A 161 2.24 20.39 -14.01
C ARG A 161 3.42 20.22 -14.97
N LEU A 162 4.37 19.39 -14.61
CA LEU A 162 5.52 19.08 -15.46
C LEU A 162 5.20 17.89 -16.37
N PRO A 163 5.89 17.78 -17.51
CA PRO A 163 5.85 16.56 -18.31
C PRO A 163 6.25 15.36 -17.43
N ASN A 164 5.54 14.24 -17.61
CA ASN A 164 5.87 13.01 -16.93
C ASN A 164 7.18 12.43 -17.47
N PHE A 165 8.09 12.06 -16.58
CA PHE A 165 9.36 11.39 -16.89
C PHE A 165 9.39 10.02 -16.20
N SER A 166 9.93 9.04 -16.92
CA SER A 166 10.24 7.73 -16.34
C SER A 166 11.63 7.78 -15.71
N LEU A 167 11.70 7.38 -14.44
CA LEU A 167 12.94 7.22 -13.70
C LEU A 167 13.25 5.73 -13.65
N SER A 168 14.35 5.30 -14.27
CA SER A 168 14.77 3.89 -14.19
C SER A 168 15.30 3.61 -12.77
N SER A 169 14.76 2.58 -12.14
CA SER A 169 15.32 2.01 -10.92
C SER A 169 15.99 0.69 -11.29
N PRO A 170 17.27 0.48 -11.00
CA PRO A 170 17.87 -0.84 -11.07
C PRO A 170 17.24 -1.68 -9.97
N GLY A 171 16.30 -2.50 -10.33
CA GLY A 171 15.57 -3.39 -9.43
C GLY A 171 15.73 -4.85 -9.83
N VAL A 172 15.05 -5.71 -9.12
CA VAL A 172 14.88 -7.10 -9.47
C VAL A 172 14.00 -7.18 -10.71
N GLU A 173 14.41 -7.98 -11.68
CA GLU A 173 13.58 -8.28 -12.85
C GLU A 173 12.51 -9.29 -12.46
N LEU A 174 11.35 -8.78 -12.06
CA LEU A 174 10.12 -9.55 -11.89
C LEU A 174 9.16 -9.14 -13.02
N ASP A 175 8.51 -10.11 -13.64
CA ASP A 175 7.62 -9.87 -14.80
C ASP A 175 6.44 -8.96 -14.43
N HIS A 176 6.04 -8.95 -13.17
CA HIS A 176 4.94 -8.16 -12.61
C HIS A 176 5.38 -6.83 -11.99
N ALA A 177 6.68 -6.54 -11.97
CA ALA A 177 7.21 -5.29 -11.43
C ALA A 177 7.70 -4.36 -12.54
N TYR A 178 7.48 -3.06 -12.34
CA TYR A 178 7.97 -2.04 -13.27
C TYR A 178 9.46 -1.76 -13.04
N ALA A 179 10.22 -1.65 -14.13
CA ALA A 179 11.66 -1.34 -14.11
C ALA A 179 11.99 0.12 -13.74
N GLY A 180 11.07 0.81 -13.08
CA GLY A 180 11.25 2.19 -12.69
C GLY A 180 9.97 2.87 -12.23
N GLU A 181 10.07 4.16 -11.97
CA GLU A 181 9.00 4.97 -11.44
C GLU A 181 8.65 6.12 -12.40
N SER A 182 7.44 6.64 -12.26
CA SER A 182 6.97 7.81 -12.99
C SER A 182 6.93 9.02 -12.06
N THR A 183 7.46 10.16 -12.53
CA THR A 183 7.41 11.41 -11.75
C THR A 183 5.99 11.87 -11.47
N GLY A 184 5.04 11.60 -12.38
CA GLY A 184 3.61 11.90 -12.18
C GLY A 184 3.00 11.05 -11.06
N ALA A 185 3.25 9.75 -11.07
CA ALA A 185 2.76 8.83 -10.04
C ALA A 185 3.38 9.12 -8.67
N LEU A 186 4.68 9.38 -8.61
CA LEU A 186 5.35 9.83 -7.38
C LEU A 186 4.70 11.11 -6.83
N ALA A 187 4.43 12.10 -7.69
CA ALA A 187 3.79 13.34 -7.27
C ALA A 187 2.37 13.10 -6.73
N ALA A 188 1.60 12.20 -7.34
CA ALA A 188 0.27 11.81 -6.87
C ALA A 188 0.33 11.14 -5.48
N MET A 189 1.22 10.19 -5.31
CA MET A 189 1.45 9.49 -4.04
C MET A 189 1.87 10.47 -2.92
N PHE A 190 2.84 11.34 -3.17
CA PHE A 190 3.28 12.31 -2.17
C PHE A 190 2.24 13.40 -1.87
N LEU A 191 1.33 13.71 -2.82
CA LEU A 191 0.17 14.56 -2.52
C LEU A 191 -0.75 13.91 -1.49
N LEU A 192 -0.98 12.60 -1.60
CA LEU A 192 -1.77 11.84 -0.66
C LEU A 192 -1.08 11.77 0.71
N ALA A 193 0.21 11.42 0.74
CA ALA A 193 1.02 11.41 1.97
C ALA A 193 1.01 12.79 2.68
N ARG A 194 1.06 13.86 1.90
CA ARG A 194 0.95 15.23 2.45
C ARG A 194 -0.43 15.54 3.02
N ALA A 195 -1.52 15.00 2.46
CA ALA A 195 -2.85 15.17 3.03
C ALA A 195 -2.90 14.56 4.44
N VAL A 196 -2.42 13.32 4.60
CA VAL A 196 -2.25 12.67 5.91
C VAL A 196 -1.39 13.52 6.85
N GLY A 197 -0.19 13.94 6.41
CA GLY A 197 0.73 14.72 7.23
C GLY A 197 0.21 16.12 7.64
N ASN A 198 -0.79 16.66 6.94
CA ASN A 198 -1.43 17.92 7.31
C ASN A 198 -2.58 17.73 8.31
N GLU A 199 -3.25 16.60 8.31
CA GLU A 199 -4.37 16.31 9.22
C GLU A 199 -3.90 15.66 10.53
N ALA A 200 -2.89 14.80 10.49
CA ALA A 200 -2.36 14.09 11.67
C ALA A 200 -2.15 14.96 12.93
N PRO A 201 -1.67 16.23 12.83
CA PRO A 201 -1.54 17.12 14.00
C PRO A 201 -2.87 17.69 14.49
N ARG A 202 -3.98 17.47 13.81
CA ARG A 202 -5.27 18.10 14.10
C ARG A 202 -6.21 17.24 14.91
N GLY A 203 -5.94 15.94 14.98
CA GLY A 203 -6.78 15.00 15.69
C GLY A 203 -6.16 13.61 15.78
N THR A 204 -6.94 12.68 16.29
CA THR A 204 -6.65 11.25 16.26
C THR A 204 -6.89 10.70 14.86
N ALA A 205 -6.21 9.62 14.50
CA ALA A 205 -6.58 8.81 13.35
C ALA A 205 -8.07 8.38 13.47
N ALA A 206 -8.76 8.30 12.34
CA ALA A 206 -10.15 7.85 12.33
C ALA A 206 -10.26 6.35 12.61
N ALA A 207 -9.29 5.56 12.14
CA ALA A 207 -9.17 4.13 12.44
C ALA A 207 -8.89 3.88 13.93
N ARG A 208 -9.34 2.73 14.44
CA ARG A 208 -9.16 2.36 15.84
C ARG A 208 -7.69 2.14 16.21
N GLU A 209 -6.94 1.48 15.36
CA GLU A 209 -5.52 1.15 15.55
C GLU A 209 -4.74 1.40 14.25
N VAL A 210 -3.62 2.08 14.36
CA VAL A 210 -2.70 2.31 13.23
C VAL A 210 -1.32 1.85 13.65
N THR A 211 -0.75 0.90 12.92
CA THR A 211 0.64 0.46 13.12
C THR A 211 1.47 0.78 11.88
N VAL A 212 2.57 1.47 12.09
CA VAL A 212 3.56 1.70 11.05
C VAL A 212 4.71 0.72 11.24
N VAL A 213 4.98 -0.08 10.21
CA VAL A 213 6.04 -1.07 10.23
C VAL A 213 7.22 -0.57 9.41
N LEU A 214 8.39 -0.49 10.03
CA LEU A 214 9.61 0.00 9.41
C LEU A 214 10.59 -1.14 9.14
N ASN A 215 11.22 -1.09 7.98
CA ASN A 215 12.43 -1.85 7.68
C ASN A 215 13.64 -0.96 8.03
N PRO A 216 14.44 -1.31 9.06
CA PRO A 216 15.57 -0.47 9.50
C PRO A 216 16.61 -0.20 8.41
N ASP A 217 16.79 -1.14 7.48
CA ASP A 217 17.78 -1.06 6.40
C ASP A 217 17.18 -0.56 5.08
N ASP A 218 15.94 -0.08 5.09
CA ASP A 218 15.28 0.47 3.90
C ASP A 218 16.04 1.68 3.36
N ASN A 219 16.32 1.65 2.07
CA ASN A 219 17.00 2.74 1.37
C ASN A 219 16.10 3.47 0.35
N GLN A 220 14.85 3.02 0.19
CA GLN A 220 13.84 3.61 -0.70
C GLN A 220 12.87 4.52 0.04
N VAL A 221 12.79 4.40 1.38
CA VAL A 221 11.93 5.21 2.25
C VAL A 221 12.77 5.93 3.30
N ASP A 222 12.36 7.13 3.68
CA ASP A 222 12.98 7.88 4.77
C ASP A 222 12.27 7.55 6.09
N ASN A 223 12.83 6.59 6.84
CA ASN A 223 12.30 6.17 8.15
C ASN A 223 12.24 7.33 9.16
N GLY A 224 13.08 8.36 9.02
CA GLY A 224 13.06 9.55 9.87
C GLY A 224 11.78 10.36 9.65
N GLU A 225 11.45 10.65 8.39
CA GLU A 225 10.23 11.37 8.04
C GLU A 225 8.95 10.58 8.40
N VAL A 226 9.00 9.24 8.32
CA VAL A 226 7.90 8.39 8.78
C VAL A 226 7.72 8.53 10.30
N LYS A 227 8.80 8.43 11.09
CA LYS A 227 8.77 8.62 12.55
C LYS A 227 8.28 10.01 12.94
N ASP A 228 8.68 11.04 12.20
CA ASP A 228 8.22 12.41 12.42
C ASP A 228 6.71 12.56 12.12
N LEU A 229 6.18 11.84 11.12
CA LEU A 229 4.75 11.79 10.86
C LEU A 229 4.00 11.11 12.02
N VAL A 230 4.46 9.93 12.44
CA VAL A 230 3.87 9.19 13.57
C VAL A 230 3.90 10.02 14.85
N GLY A 231 5.03 10.72 15.13
CA GLY A 231 5.15 11.59 16.29
C GLY A 231 4.07 12.68 16.33
N ARG A 232 3.65 13.22 15.18
CA ARG A 232 2.57 14.20 15.11
C ARG A 232 1.21 13.61 15.50
N TRP A 233 0.90 12.37 15.07
CA TRP A 233 -0.32 11.69 15.50
C TRP A 233 -0.28 11.34 16.99
N SER A 234 0.85 10.77 17.44
CA SER A 234 1.02 10.37 18.84
C SER A 234 0.92 11.56 19.79
N ASP A 235 1.42 12.73 19.38
CA ASP A 235 1.27 13.99 20.14
C ASP A 235 -0.20 14.42 20.25
N ALA A 236 -1.02 14.05 19.27
CA ALA A 236 -2.44 14.39 19.25
C ALA A 236 -3.29 13.48 20.14
N ASP A 237 -3.08 12.16 20.19
CA ASP A 237 -3.83 11.24 21.11
C ASP A 237 -3.42 9.74 21.14
N GLY A 238 -2.25 9.36 20.66
CA GLY A 238 -1.63 8.06 21.01
C GLY A 238 -2.23 6.77 20.42
N THR A 239 -2.86 6.83 19.26
CA THR A 239 -3.43 5.65 18.59
C THR A 239 -2.52 5.07 17.50
N VAL A 240 -1.29 5.57 17.35
CA VAL A 240 -0.38 5.14 16.30
C VAL A 240 0.88 4.55 16.90
N ASP A 241 1.14 3.28 16.58
CA ASP A 241 2.31 2.53 17.02
C ASP A 241 3.36 2.38 15.90
N VAL A 242 4.61 2.20 16.29
CA VAL A 242 5.72 1.89 15.38
C VAL A 242 6.34 0.56 15.76
N VAL A 243 6.41 -0.33 14.79
CA VAL A 243 7.10 -1.61 14.88
C VAL A 243 8.26 -1.61 13.89
N GLU A 244 9.41 -2.15 14.27
CA GLU A 244 10.54 -2.36 13.38
C GLU A 244 10.75 -3.85 13.15
N PHE A 245 10.99 -4.26 11.90
CA PHE A 245 11.37 -5.64 11.65
C PHE A 245 12.68 -5.99 12.38
N PRO A 246 12.75 -7.17 13.01
CA PRO A 246 13.94 -7.59 13.75
C PRO A 246 15.08 -8.02 12.82
N ALA A 247 14.79 -8.35 11.57
CA ALA A 247 15.77 -8.81 10.61
C ALA A 247 16.52 -7.64 9.97
N THR A 248 17.77 -7.87 9.60
CA THR A 248 18.62 -6.93 8.90
C THR A 248 18.86 -7.38 7.45
N GLY A 249 19.06 -6.43 6.55
CA GLY A 249 19.32 -6.70 5.15
C GLY A 249 18.07 -7.05 4.32
N LEU A 250 16.88 -6.81 4.87
CA LEU A 250 15.63 -6.98 4.11
C LEU A 250 15.56 -5.99 2.93
N PRO A 251 15.02 -6.41 1.78
CA PRO A 251 14.74 -5.50 0.67
C PRO A 251 13.63 -4.51 1.06
N HIS A 252 13.43 -3.46 0.26
CA HIS A 252 12.30 -2.56 0.45
C HIS A 252 10.95 -3.29 0.31
N ASP A 253 10.85 -4.11 -0.74
CA ASP A 253 9.70 -4.99 -0.90
C ASP A 253 9.91 -6.26 -0.06
N VAL A 254 9.35 -6.23 1.13
CA VAL A 254 9.42 -7.33 2.11
C VAL A 254 8.27 -8.32 1.95
N ILE A 255 7.34 -8.06 1.05
CA ILE A 255 6.10 -8.84 0.88
C ILE A 255 6.25 -9.88 -0.23
N ASP A 256 6.83 -9.50 -1.37
CA ASP A 256 6.93 -10.38 -2.53
C ASP A 256 8.02 -11.44 -2.30
N PRO A 257 7.66 -12.74 -2.26
CA PRO A 257 8.62 -13.83 -2.05
C PRO A 257 9.66 -13.95 -3.17
N GLY A 258 9.40 -13.36 -4.34
CA GLY A 258 10.35 -13.31 -5.46
C GLY A 258 11.51 -12.33 -5.27
N GLN A 259 11.48 -11.51 -4.21
CA GLN A 259 12.54 -10.55 -3.94
C GLN A 259 13.84 -11.22 -3.47
N PRO A 260 15.00 -10.92 -4.08
CA PRO A 260 16.28 -11.33 -3.53
C PRO A 260 16.48 -10.78 -2.11
N ALA A 261 16.97 -11.62 -1.22
CA ALA A 261 17.12 -11.33 0.21
C ALA A 261 15.80 -11.07 0.95
N GLY A 262 14.65 -11.42 0.36
CA GLY A 262 13.37 -11.47 1.06
C GLY A 262 13.40 -12.55 2.17
N ASP A 263 12.72 -12.29 3.27
CA ASP A 263 12.58 -13.21 4.41
C ASP A 263 11.12 -13.21 4.87
N VAL A 264 10.26 -13.79 4.04
CA VAL A 264 8.82 -13.86 4.29
C VAL A 264 8.49 -14.67 5.55
N ASP A 265 9.32 -15.68 5.87
CA ASP A 265 9.16 -16.48 7.08
C ASP A 265 9.29 -15.64 8.37
N THR A 266 10.08 -14.57 8.34
CA THR A 266 10.19 -13.61 9.43
C THR A 266 9.12 -12.52 9.35
N VAL A 267 8.79 -12.05 8.15
CA VAL A 267 7.91 -10.88 7.93
C VAL A 267 6.43 -11.23 8.11
N TYR A 268 5.96 -12.30 7.47
CA TYR A 268 4.53 -12.64 7.45
C TYR A 268 3.91 -12.88 8.82
N PRO A 269 4.55 -13.65 9.75
CA PRO A 269 3.97 -13.82 11.07
C PRO A 269 3.73 -12.51 11.83
N ILE A 270 4.64 -11.53 11.69
CA ILE A 270 4.51 -10.22 12.32
C ILE A 270 3.31 -9.46 11.72
N LEU A 271 3.20 -9.43 10.40
CA LEU A 271 2.12 -8.71 9.74
C LEU A 271 0.74 -9.36 9.97
N LEU A 272 0.68 -10.68 10.01
CA LEU A 272 -0.53 -11.42 10.34
C LEU A 272 -0.99 -11.13 11.77
N GLU A 273 -0.06 -11.11 12.75
CA GLU A 273 -0.35 -10.78 14.14
C GLU A 273 -0.89 -9.36 14.28
N LEU A 274 -0.28 -8.38 13.61
CA LEU A 274 -0.73 -6.99 13.63
C LEU A 274 -2.13 -6.82 13.03
N LEU A 275 -2.48 -7.58 11.98
CA LEU A 275 -3.82 -7.58 11.40
C LEU A 275 -4.83 -8.38 12.24
N ALA A 276 -4.39 -9.43 12.93
CA ALA A 276 -5.24 -10.23 13.80
C ALA A 276 -5.67 -9.44 15.03
N GLY A 277 -4.77 -8.62 15.60
CA GLY A 277 -4.98 -7.93 16.86
C GLY A 277 -5.08 -8.86 18.07
N ASP A 278 -5.16 -8.26 19.24
CA ASP A 278 -5.41 -9.01 20.45
C ASP A 278 -6.82 -9.64 20.40
N GLU A 279 -6.91 -10.95 20.25
CA GLU A 279 -8.17 -11.63 20.52
C GLU A 279 -8.55 -11.35 21.99
N PRO A 280 -9.80 -10.96 22.29
CA PRO A 280 -10.22 -10.88 23.68
C PRO A 280 -10.08 -12.28 24.29
N ALA A 281 -9.24 -12.40 25.32
CA ALA A 281 -9.01 -13.64 26.03
C ALA A 281 -10.38 -14.28 26.38
N SER A 282 -10.66 -15.43 25.77
CA SER A 282 -11.91 -16.22 25.92
C SER A 282 -12.07 -16.75 27.33
#